data_a24ad613a7fab191365ea0a4843f5218
#
_entry.id   a24ad613a7fab191365ea0a4843f5218
#
_cell.length_a   1.000
_cell.length_b   1.000
_cell.length_c   1.000
_cell.angle_alpha   90.00
_cell.angle_beta   90.00
_cell.angle_gamma   90.00
#
_symmetry.space_group_name_H-M   'P 1'
#
loop_
_entity.id
_entity.type
_entity.pdbx_description
1 polymer ?
#
loop_
_entity_poly.entity_id
_entity_poly.type
_entity_poly.pdbx_seq_one_letter_code
_entity_poly.pdbx_strand_id
1 'polypeptide(L)'
;VCYTRTLTFWVGHEIDGPGNASCRSPLSCDVVGSTPLYERIGDDAALQQVSDCLDTMREIVAKHGGDFIYSKGDDILSLFESPEMALRAVCQISHQLTKGPLSARIGLHFGAVIRARGAIFGDVVNVTARLSTTANPGEVLISQSFCEALSPRSRKGLRLLDKMALKGKQEFFDVYTLWSDDGAPGTQITSHGATTDRRSVLPRQIHLVIRYRDQLRSCRNGESVTIGRSAECDIIVERPWVSRRHAAFTILNGRARLLERSSSGTFVSMGLGHEVFVRREDIIVFGSGVISPGVKSALDEAQLLHYEIVSD
;
A
#
# COMPACT_ATOMS: atom_id res chain seq x y z
N VAL A 1 7.97 -20.03 -9.66
CA VAL A 1 6.93 -20.54 -8.73
C VAL A 1 6.51 -19.34 -7.91
N CYS A 2 5.43 -18.71 -8.35
CA CYS A 2 4.88 -17.50 -7.73
C CYS A 2 4.22 -17.87 -6.40
N TYR A 3 4.80 -17.46 -5.28
CA TYR A 3 4.14 -17.50 -3.98
C TYR A 3 3.20 -16.29 -3.88
N THR A 4 1.92 -16.52 -4.15
CA THR A 4 0.83 -15.67 -3.66
C THR A 4 0.84 -15.78 -2.13
N ARG A 5 1.47 -14.83 -1.43
CA ARG A 5 1.42 -14.74 0.03
C ARG A 5 0.03 -14.30 0.47
N THR A 6 -0.88 -15.25 0.54
CA THR A 6 -2.11 -15.10 1.31
C THR A 6 -1.69 -15.07 2.78
N LEU A 7 -1.82 -13.94 3.45
CA LEU A 7 -1.73 -13.85 4.91
C LEU A 7 -2.90 -14.64 5.50
N THR A 8 -2.75 -15.97 5.56
CA THR A 8 -3.65 -16.84 6.30
C THR A 8 -3.27 -16.73 7.76
N PHE A 9 -3.93 -15.84 8.48
CA PHE A 9 -3.88 -15.88 9.94
C PHE A 9 -4.53 -17.16 10.42
N TRP A 10 -3.82 -17.88 11.24
CA TRP A 10 -4.22 -19.10 11.92
C TRP A 10 -5.61 -18.94 12.57
N VAL A 11 -6.60 -19.61 12.02
CA VAL A 11 -7.90 -19.81 12.67
C VAL A 11 -7.80 -21.10 13.47
N GLY A 12 -7.67 -20.96 14.76
CA GLY A 12 -7.71 -22.09 15.67
C GLY A 12 -7.24 -21.73 17.07
N HIS A 13 -8.15 -21.12 17.83
CA HIS A 13 -8.38 -21.38 19.27
C HIS A 13 -9.40 -20.40 19.80
N GLU A 14 -10.28 -20.89 20.67
CA GLU A 14 -11.40 -20.18 21.32
C GLU A 14 -11.08 -18.79 21.81
N ILE A 15 -11.95 -17.85 21.51
CA ILE A 15 -11.89 -16.46 21.98
C ILE A 15 -12.38 -16.46 23.43
N ASP A 16 -11.48 -16.28 24.38
CA ASP A 16 -11.87 -16.02 25.79
C ASP A 16 -12.39 -14.58 25.92
N GLY A 17 -13.70 -14.43 26.02
CA GLY A 17 -14.40 -13.21 26.38
C GLY A 17 -14.47 -12.13 25.29
N PRO A 18 -15.36 -11.14 25.38
CA PRO A 18 -15.41 -10.00 24.50
C PRO A 18 -14.15 -9.14 24.69
N GLY A 19 -13.18 -9.29 23.81
CA GLY A 19 -12.02 -8.43 23.77
C GLY A 19 -12.45 -6.97 23.67
N ASN A 20 -11.99 -6.10 24.58
CA ASN A 20 -12.26 -4.68 24.55
C ASN A 20 -11.66 -4.09 23.26
N ALA A 21 -12.51 -3.77 22.29
CA ALA A 21 -12.09 -3.04 21.11
C ALA A 21 -11.71 -1.61 21.52
N SER A 22 -10.49 -1.20 21.19
CA SER A 22 -10.03 0.16 21.45
C SER A 22 -9.41 0.75 20.19
N CYS A 23 -9.65 2.03 19.94
CA CYS A 23 -9.00 2.72 18.81
C CYS A 23 -7.50 2.83 19.07
N ARG A 24 -6.72 2.38 18.09
CA ARG A 24 -5.25 2.33 18.12
C ARG A 24 -4.67 2.66 16.76
N SER A 25 -3.39 2.91 16.72
CA SER A 25 -2.61 3.18 15.51
C SER A 25 -1.62 2.05 15.25
N PRO A 26 -1.96 1.03 14.46
CA PRO A 26 -0.98 0.09 13.97
C PRO A 26 -0.06 0.75 12.96
N LEU A 27 1.21 0.34 13.00
CA LEU A 27 2.27 0.65 12.08
C LEU A 27 2.76 -0.66 11.48
N SER A 28 2.69 -0.78 10.16
CA SER A 28 3.33 -1.86 9.41
C SER A 28 4.53 -1.29 8.67
N CYS A 29 5.66 -1.97 8.79
CA CYS A 29 6.89 -1.59 8.14
C CYS A 29 7.51 -2.83 7.47
N ASP A 30 7.84 -2.72 6.19
CA ASP A 30 8.50 -3.73 5.38
C ASP A 30 9.87 -3.19 4.96
N VAL A 31 10.95 -3.81 5.43
CA VAL A 31 12.32 -3.39 5.13
C VAL A 31 12.69 -3.82 3.71
N VAL A 32 13.20 -2.89 2.93
CA VAL A 32 13.54 -3.08 1.51
C VAL A 32 15.04 -2.93 1.29
N GLY A 33 15.57 -3.71 0.34
CA GLY A 33 16.99 -3.68 -0.01
C GLY A 33 17.82 -4.77 0.67
N SER A 34 17.18 -5.69 1.39
CA SER A 34 17.82 -6.85 2.00
C SER A 34 18.43 -7.77 0.93
N THR A 35 17.69 -8.15 -0.11
CA THR A 35 18.20 -9.06 -1.16
C THR A 35 19.45 -8.52 -1.88
N PRO A 36 19.47 -7.29 -2.44
CA PRO A 36 20.69 -6.73 -3.01
C PRO A 36 21.83 -6.56 -2.00
N LEU A 37 21.51 -6.43 -0.71
CA LEU A 37 22.51 -6.35 0.34
C LEU A 37 23.24 -7.70 0.52
N TYR A 38 22.49 -8.81 0.55
CA TYR A 38 23.04 -10.16 0.60
C TYR A 38 23.98 -10.45 -0.57
N GLU A 39 23.62 -10.08 -1.79
CA GLU A 39 24.45 -10.23 -2.99
C GLU A 39 25.75 -9.41 -2.92
N ARG A 40 25.70 -8.22 -2.30
CA ARG A 40 26.82 -7.29 -2.27
C ARG A 40 27.87 -7.57 -1.19
N ILE A 41 27.44 -7.96 0.02
CA ILE A 41 28.33 -8.07 1.19
C ILE A 41 28.34 -9.48 1.82
N GLY A 42 27.63 -10.44 1.24
CA GLY A 42 27.50 -11.81 1.73
C GLY A 42 26.49 -11.97 2.87
N ASP A 43 26.14 -13.23 3.14
CA ASP A 43 25.01 -13.58 4.00
C ASP A 43 25.15 -13.12 5.44
N ASP A 44 26.31 -13.38 6.09
CA ASP A 44 26.51 -13.07 7.49
C ASP A 44 26.50 -11.55 7.76
N ALA A 45 27.19 -10.77 6.93
CA ALA A 45 27.25 -9.31 7.08
C ALA A 45 25.89 -8.65 6.75
N ALA A 46 25.18 -9.17 5.77
CA ALA A 46 23.85 -8.68 5.42
C ALA A 46 22.82 -8.99 6.52
N LEU A 47 22.84 -10.23 7.04
CA LEU A 47 21.99 -10.62 8.16
C LEU A 47 22.22 -9.73 9.38
N GLN A 48 23.48 -9.43 9.72
CA GLN A 48 23.80 -8.52 10.83
C GLN A 48 23.22 -7.12 10.59
N GLN A 49 23.40 -6.54 9.38
CA GLN A 49 22.87 -5.21 9.08
C GLN A 49 21.32 -5.16 9.10
N VAL A 50 20.64 -6.21 8.64
CA VAL A 50 19.18 -6.31 8.73
C VAL A 50 18.75 -6.41 10.18
N SER A 51 19.42 -7.24 11.00
CA SER A 51 19.14 -7.37 12.42
C SER A 51 19.30 -6.05 13.17
N ASP A 52 20.44 -5.36 12.97
CA ASP A 52 20.71 -4.05 13.58
C ASP A 52 19.64 -3.00 13.20
N CYS A 53 19.18 -3.05 11.94
CA CYS A 53 18.10 -2.20 11.46
C CYS A 53 16.78 -2.48 12.21
N LEU A 54 16.40 -3.75 12.34
CA LEU A 54 15.20 -4.19 13.04
C LEU A 54 15.25 -3.83 14.53
N ASP A 55 16.41 -4.00 15.18
CA ASP A 55 16.62 -3.66 16.59
C ASP A 55 16.52 -2.15 16.81
N THR A 56 17.10 -1.34 15.92
CA THR A 56 16.97 0.11 15.93
C THR A 56 15.49 0.53 15.81
N MET A 57 14.73 -0.12 14.93
CA MET A 57 13.28 0.16 14.81
C MET A 57 12.51 -0.20 16.07
N ARG A 58 12.83 -1.33 16.73
CA ARG A 58 12.23 -1.72 18.01
C ARG A 58 12.48 -0.68 19.10
N GLU A 59 13.73 -0.21 19.20
CA GLU A 59 14.10 0.83 20.16
C GLU A 59 13.34 2.13 19.93
N ILE A 60 13.18 2.54 18.65
CA ILE A 60 12.41 3.74 18.29
C ILE A 60 10.92 3.55 18.63
N VAL A 61 10.35 2.40 18.31
CA VAL A 61 8.95 2.07 18.65
C VAL A 61 8.75 2.18 20.16
N ALA A 62 9.60 1.52 20.96
CA ALA A 62 9.51 1.54 22.42
C ALA A 62 9.70 2.96 23.00
N LYS A 63 10.68 3.72 22.50
CA LYS A 63 10.93 5.11 22.90
C LYS A 63 9.73 6.02 22.69
N HIS A 64 8.93 5.76 21.67
CA HIS A 64 7.70 6.51 21.39
C HIS A 64 6.44 5.88 21.99
N GLY A 65 6.58 4.94 22.94
CA GLY A 65 5.47 4.32 23.66
C GLY A 65 4.64 3.36 22.81
N GLY A 66 5.24 2.78 21.78
CA GLY A 66 4.62 1.75 20.95
C GLY A 66 4.92 0.35 21.48
N ASP A 67 3.97 -0.55 21.27
CA ASP A 67 4.14 -1.98 21.52
C ASP A 67 4.60 -2.66 20.24
N PHE A 68 5.72 -3.35 20.28
CA PHE A 68 6.18 -4.20 19.20
C PHE A 68 5.41 -5.53 19.24
N ILE A 69 4.60 -5.81 18.21
CA ILE A 69 3.70 -6.97 18.19
C ILE A 69 4.42 -8.20 17.62
N TYR A 70 4.99 -8.10 16.45
CA TYR A 70 5.80 -9.17 15.86
C TYR A 70 6.75 -8.65 14.77
N SER A 71 7.77 -9.47 14.43
CA SER A 71 8.48 -9.40 13.14
C SER A 71 8.45 -10.76 12.47
N LYS A 72 8.33 -10.77 11.14
CA LYS A 72 8.42 -11.97 10.32
C LYS A 72 9.33 -11.69 9.13
N GLY A 73 10.57 -12.16 9.21
CA GLY A 73 11.60 -11.75 8.27
C GLY A 73 11.90 -10.26 8.42
N ASP A 74 11.67 -9.50 7.36
CA ASP A 74 11.84 -8.05 7.26
C ASP A 74 10.55 -7.24 7.53
N ASP A 75 9.40 -7.92 7.77
CA ASP A 75 8.14 -7.28 8.12
C ASP A 75 8.04 -7.02 9.63
N ILE A 76 7.66 -5.81 10.03
CA ILE A 76 7.40 -5.40 11.41
C ILE A 76 5.96 -4.93 11.55
N LEU A 77 5.31 -5.34 12.65
CA LEU A 77 4.04 -4.80 13.09
C LEU A 77 4.17 -4.25 14.51
N SER A 78 3.80 -3.00 14.69
CA SER A 78 3.79 -2.31 15.99
C SER A 78 2.46 -1.62 16.22
N LEU A 79 2.13 -1.33 17.46
CA LEU A 79 0.86 -0.74 17.88
C LEU A 79 1.09 0.44 18.81
N PHE A 80 0.46 1.56 18.52
CA PHE A 80 0.54 2.77 19.35
C PHE A 80 -0.84 3.16 19.89
N GLU A 81 -0.88 3.79 21.04
CA GLU A 81 -2.12 4.28 21.65
C GLU A 81 -2.70 5.49 20.89
N SER A 82 -1.85 6.32 20.31
CA SER A 82 -2.29 7.50 19.57
C SER A 82 -1.58 7.67 18.23
N PRO A 83 -2.23 8.33 17.25
CA PRO A 83 -1.63 8.66 15.96
C PRO A 83 -0.37 9.54 16.10
N GLU A 84 -0.34 10.47 17.05
CA GLU A 84 0.81 11.33 17.29
C GLU A 84 2.07 10.55 17.70
N MET A 85 1.92 9.53 18.53
CA MET A 85 3.03 8.67 18.94
C MET A 85 3.56 7.89 17.76
N ALA A 86 2.67 7.27 16.98
CA ALA A 86 3.01 6.54 15.77
C ALA A 86 3.70 7.45 14.74
N LEU A 87 3.19 8.65 14.51
CA LEU A 87 3.77 9.59 13.56
C LEU A 87 5.20 10.00 13.97
N ARG A 88 5.44 10.30 15.25
CA ARG A 88 6.79 10.61 15.74
C ARG A 88 7.76 9.45 15.57
N ALA A 89 7.31 8.23 15.86
CA ALA A 89 8.12 7.03 15.66
C ALA A 89 8.51 6.86 14.19
N VAL A 90 7.53 6.98 13.28
CA VAL A 90 7.77 6.87 11.84
C VAL A 90 8.71 7.95 11.31
N CYS A 91 8.56 9.19 11.76
CA CYS A 91 9.49 10.26 11.39
C CYS A 91 10.93 9.93 11.80
N GLN A 92 11.15 9.38 13.00
CA GLN A 92 12.47 8.98 13.47
C GLN A 92 13.00 7.75 12.71
N ILE A 93 12.16 6.74 12.45
CA ILE A 93 12.52 5.55 11.66
C ILE A 93 12.95 5.98 10.25
N SER A 94 12.13 6.77 9.56
CA SER A 94 12.42 7.26 8.22
C SER A 94 13.76 8.02 8.18
N HIS A 95 13.98 8.92 9.14
CA HIS A 95 15.26 9.65 9.24
C HIS A 95 16.46 8.72 9.48
N GLN A 96 16.33 7.69 10.32
CA GLN A 96 17.41 6.76 10.60
C GLN A 96 17.77 5.93 9.37
N LEU A 97 16.78 5.48 8.61
CA LEU A 97 16.98 4.67 7.40
C LEU A 97 17.67 5.43 6.25
N THR A 98 17.57 6.78 6.21
CA THR A 98 18.30 7.55 5.20
C THR A 98 19.81 7.46 5.33
N LYS A 99 20.31 7.01 6.48
CA LYS A 99 21.76 6.90 6.78
C LYS A 99 22.38 5.57 6.35
N GLY A 100 21.57 4.59 5.96
CA GLY A 100 22.00 3.22 5.67
C GLY A 100 21.63 2.75 4.26
N PRO A 101 22.03 1.52 3.90
CA PRO A 101 21.71 0.92 2.61
C PRO A 101 20.28 0.39 2.52
N LEU A 102 19.63 0.20 3.66
CA LEU A 102 18.26 -0.32 3.75
C LEU A 102 17.26 0.83 3.70
N SER A 103 16.08 0.52 3.22
CA SER A 103 14.93 1.41 3.14
C SER A 103 13.71 0.72 3.74
N ALA A 104 12.59 1.42 3.91
CA ALA A 104 11.36 0.82 4.40
C ALA A 104 10.14 1.32 3.65
N ARG A 105 9.15 0.45 3.51
CA ARG A 105 7.78 0.78 3.12
C ARG A 105 6.95 0.81 4.38
N ILE A 106 6.29 1.93 4.67
CA ILE A 106 5.60 2.11 5.93
C ILE A 106 4.13 2.43 5.67
N GLY A 107 3.24 1.75 6.40
CA GLY A 107 1.80 2.01 6.43
C GLY A 107 1.33 2.43 7.82
N LEU A 108 0.50 3.46 7.89
CA LEU A 108 -0.16 3.94 9.11
C LEU A 108 -1.67 4.00 8.92
N HIS A 109 -2.40 3.44 9.87
CA HIS A 109 -3.85 3.54 9.93
C HIS A 109 -4.31 3.75 11.38
N PHE A 110 -5.53 4.27 11.57
CA PHE A 110 -6.13 4.44 12.89
C PHE A 110 -7.54 3.85 12.89
N GLY A 111 -7.84 3.02 13.88
CA GLY A 111 -9.13 2.39 14.02
C GLY A 111 -9.22 1.39 15.16
N ALA A 112 -10.33 0.68 15.25
CA ALA A 112 -10.61 -0.28 16.31
C ALA A 112 -9.76 -1.56 16.15
N VAL A 113 -9.01 -1.89 17.20
CA VAL A 113 -8.18 -3.09 17.33
C VAL A 113 -8.71 -3.96 18.45
N ILE A 114 -8.78 -5.25 18.22
CA ILE A 114 -9.05 -6.26 19.23
C ILE A 114 -7.72 -6.91 19.61
N ARG A 115 -7.36 -6.89 20.88
CA ARG A 115 -6.22 -7.66 21.41
C ARG A 115 -6.70 -8.97 21.98
N ALA A 116 -6.12 -10.08 21.55
CA ALA A 116 -6.39 -11.40 22.10
C ALA A 116 -5.12 -12.25 22.04
N ARG A 117 -4.76 -12.88 23.16
CA ARG A 117 -3.64 -13.85 23.26
C ARG A 117 -2.30 -13.35 22.69
N GLY A 118 -1.96 -12.09 22.95
CA GLY A 118 -0.70 -11.51 22.45
C GLY A 118 -0.71 -11.10 20.98
N ALA A 119 -1.81 -11.34 20.26
CA ALA A 119 -2.00 -10.92 18.87
C ALA A 119 -3.01 -9.77 18.77
N ILE A 120 -3.00 -9.10 17.62
CA ILE A 120 -3.96 -8.04 17.29
C ILE A 120 -4.80 -8.45 16.08
N PHE A 121 -6.09 -8.12 16.16
CA PHE A 121 -7.08 -8.45 15.15
C PHE A 121 -7.89 -7.20 14.77
N GLY A 122 -8.44 -7.21 13.58
CA GLY A 122 -9.31 -6.17 13.06
C GLY A 122 -8.96 -5.77 11.64
N ASP A 123 -9.91 -5.16 10.95
CA ASP A 123 -9.72 -4.63 9.59
C ASP A 123 -8.58 -3.60 9.54
N VAL A 124 -8.38 -2.87 10.63
CA VAL A 124 -7.32 -1.87 10.78
C VAL A 124 -5.92 -2.44 10.54
N VAL A 125 -5.64 -3.69 10.93
CA VAL A 125 -4.35 -4.36 10.67
C VAL A 125 -4.17 -4.64 9.19
N ASN A 126 -5.23 -5.12 8.53
CA ASN A 126 -5.22 -5.42 7.10
C ASN A 126 -5.02 -4.15 6.26
N VAL A 127 -5.67 -3.04 6.65
CA VAL A 127 -5.49 -1.74 5.99
C VAL A 127 -4.06 -1.25 6.13
N THR A 128 -3.48 -1.33 7.32
CA THR A 128 -2.10 -0.91 7.60
C THR A 128 -1.10 -1.71 6.76
N ALA A 129 -1.25 -3.03 6.70
CA ALA A 129 -0.40 -3.91 5.89
C ALA A 129 -0.52 -3.61 4.39
N ARG A 130 -1.71 -3.23 3.91
CA ARG A 130 -1.90 -2.82 2.51
C ARG A 130 -1.22 -1.50 2.19
N LEU A 131 -1.30 -0.54 3.09
CA LEU A 131 -0.60 0.73 2.92
C LEU A 131 0.90 0.49 2.80
N SER A 132 1.51 -0.33 3.69
CA SER A 132 2.94 -0.62 3.60
C SER A 132 3.32 -1.35 2.31
N THR A 133 2.54 -2.36 1.89
CA THR A 133 2.82 -3.08 0.63
C THR A 133 2.62 -2.23 -0.63
N THR A 134 1.80 -1.17 -0.57
CA THR A 134 1.57 -0.25 -1.69
C THR A 134 2.60 0.89 -1.73
N ALA A 135 3.23 1.18 -0.60
CA ALA A 135 4.25 2.21 -0.49
C ALA A 135 5.48 1.89 -1.36
N ASN A 136 6.12 2.92 -1.90
CA ASN A 136 7.44 2.80 -2.51
C ASN A 136 8.53 2.67 -1.44
N PRO A 137 9.72 2.13 -1.78
CA PRO A 137 10.86 2.16 -0.87
C PRO A 137 11.11 3.56 -0.32
N GLY A 138 11.21 3.67 1.01
CA GLY A 138 11.39 4.94 1.71
C GLY A 138 10.12 5.77 1.87
N GLU A 139 8.95 5.28 1.49
CA GLU A 139 7.69 6.01 1.56
C GLU A 139 6.84 5.60 2.76
N VAL A 140 6.12 6.58 3.29
CA VAL A 140 5.11 6.41 4.34
C VAL A 140 3.74 6.70 3.77
N LEU A 141 2.85 5.71 3.75
CA LEU A 141 1.45 5.89 3.39
C LEU A 141 0.56 5.93 4.63
N ILE A 142 -0.31 6.90 4.67
CA ILE A 142 -1.13 7.26 5.82
C ILE A 142 -2.59 7.30 5.39
N SER A 143 -3.47 6.60 6.11
CA SER A 143 -4.89 6.62 5.82
C SER A 143 -5.56 7.94 6.21
N GLN A 144 -6.71 8.22 5.61
CA GLN A 144 -7.57 9.34 5.97
C GLN A 144 -7.93 9.33 7.46
N SER A 145 -8.36 8.19 8.03
CA SER A 145 -8.75 8.09 9.44
C SER A 145 -7.59 8.39 10.39
N PHE A 146 -6.37 8.02 10.03
CA PHE A 146 -5.17 8.40 10.79
C PHE A 146 -4.92 9.91 10.69
N CYS A 147 -4.99 10.48 9.49
CA CYS A 147 -4.84 11.93 9.28
C CYS A 147 -5.88 12.73 10.08
N GLU A 148 -7.14 12.31 10.06
CA GLU A 148 -8.23 12.95 10.79
C GLU A 148 -8.07 12.88 12.32
N ALA A 149 -7.44 11.83 12.82
CA ALA A 149 -7.18 11.65 14.25
C ALA A 149 -5.95 12.43 14.76
N LEU A 150 -5.12 12.98 13.86
CA LEU A 150 -3.99 13.85 14.23
C LEU A 150 -4.45 15.26 14.60
N SER A 151 -3.65 15.94 15.41
CA SER A 151 -3.81 17.37 15.66
C SER A 151 -3.63 18.21 14.39
N PRO A 152 -4.24 19.42 14.30
CA PRO A 152 -4.07 20.31 13.15
C PRO A 152 -2.61 20.67 12.86
N ARG A 153 -1.76 20.71 13.90
CA ARG A 153 -0.32 20.98 13.76
C ARG A 153 0.40 19.83 13.04
N SER A 154 0.12 18.59 13.45
CA SER A 154 0.74 17.39 12.87
C SER A 154 0.30 17.16 11.43
N ARG A 155 -0.96 17.47 11.09
CA ARG A 155 -1.49 17.36 9.72
C ARG A 155 -0.75 18.22 8.69
N LYS A 156 -0.15 19.35 9.10
CA LYS A 156 0.60 20.24 8.19
C LYS A 156 1.78 19.55 7.50
N GLY A 157 2.33 18.50 8.13
CA GLY A 157 3.41 17.69 7.56
C GLY A 157 2.92 16.57 6.63
N LEU A 158 1.63 16.53 6.31
CA LEU A 158 1.04 15.51 5.43
C LEU A 158 0.53 16.13 4.14
N ARG A 159 0.65 15.38 3.05
CA ARG A 159 0.09 15.76 1.75
C ARG A 159 -0.82 14.64 1.26
N LEU A 160 -1.97 15.04 0.72
CA LEU A 160 -2.85 14.13 -0.02
C LEU A 160 -2.10 13.58 -1.24
N LEU A 161 -2.06 12.28 -1.35
CA LEU A 161 -1.37 11.57 -2.40
C LEU A 161 -2.35 11.07 -3.46
N ASP A 162 -3.37 10.31 -3.03
CA ASP A 162 -4.33 9.65 -3.92
C ASP A 162 -5.51 9.05 -3.14
N LYS A 163 -6.42 8.41 -3.87
CA LYS A 163 -7.52 7.62 -3.32
C LYS A 163 -7.25 6.13 -3.45
N MET A 164 -7.59 5.35 -2.42
CA MET A 164 -7.45 3.89 -2.38
C MET A 164 -8.77 3.23 -1.99
N ALA A 165 -9.10 2.11 -2.64
CA ALA A 165 -10.23 1.29 -2.24
C ALA A 165 -9.83 0.30 -1.12
N LEU A 166 -10.69 0.15 -0.12
CA LEU A 166 -10.54 -0.83 0.94
C LEU A 166 -11.35 -2.09 0.67
N LYS A 167 -10.75 -3.24 1.01
CA LYS A 167 -11.47 -4.52 1.04
C LYS A 167 -12.62 -4.44 2.06
N GLY A 168 -13.84 -4.74 1.62
CA GLY A 168 -15.00 -4.76 2.50
C GLY A 168 -15.71 -3.43 2.71
N LYS A 169 -15.21 -2.32 2.13
CA LYS A 169 -15.91 -1.03 2.11
C LYS A 169 -16.26 -0.65 0.68
N GLN A 170 -17.44 -0.09 0.49
CA GLN A 170 -17.91 0.41 -0.82
C GLN A 170 -17.36 1.81 -1.15
N GLU A 171 -16.52 2.37 -0.28
CA GLU A 171 -16.03 3.74 -0.35
C GLU A 171 -14.52 3.78 -0.50
N PHE A 172 -14.07 4.77 -1.25
CA PHE A 172 -12.67 5.15 -1.33
C PHE A 172 -12.30 5.98 -0.11
N PHE A 173 -11.04 5.89 0.30
CA PHE A 173 -10.47 6.77 1.31
C PHE A 173 -9.23 7.47 0.77
N ASP A 174 -9.03 8.67 1.23
CA ASP A 174 -7.86 9.45 0.90
C ASP A 174 -6.61 8.86 1.56
N VAL A 175 -5.53 8.78 0.78
CA VAL A 175 -4.20 8.35 1.25
C VAL A 175 -3.27 9.54 1.25
N TYR A 176 -2.60 9.73 2.34
CA TYR A 176 -1.63 10.81 2.57
C TYR A 176 -0.22 10.25 2.64
N THR A 177 0.77 11.11 2.42
CA THR A 177 2.18 10.82 2.64
C THR A 177 2.84 11.92 3.44
N LEU A 178 3.99 11.63 4.06
CA LEU A 178 4.80 12.65 4.70
C LEU A 178 5.34 13.61 3.66
N TRP A 179 5.28 14.90 3.97
CA TRP A 179 5.80 15.96 3.11
C TRP A 179 7.01 16.61 3.76
N SER A 180 8.09 16.79 2.98
CA SER A 180 9.21 17.67 3.31
C SER A 180 9.23 18.85 2.33
N ASP A 181 9.51 20.05 2.81
CA ASP A 181 9.53 21.29 2.00
C ASP A 181 10.57 21.29 0.86
N ASP A 182 11.41 20.27 0.75
CA ASP A 182 12.49 20.17 -0.24
C ASP A 182 12.04 19.67 -1.63
N GLY A 183 10.74 19.68 -1.91
CA GLY A 183 10.18 19.59 -3.27
C GLY A 183 10.24 18.22 -3.96
N ALA A 184 10.55 17.12 -3.27
CA ALA A 184 10.50 15.77 -3.83
C ALA A 184 9.33 14.97 -3.24
N PRO A 185 8.49 14.30 -4.06
CA PRO A 185 7.51 13.36 -3.54
C PRO A 185 8.23 12.15 -2.96
N GLY A 186 8.02 11.91 -1.69
CA GLY A 186 8.51 10.72 -1.00
C GLY A 186 9.84 10.92 -0.29
N THR A 187 9.76 11.01 1.00
CA THR A 187 10.76 10.63 1.98
C THR A 187 12.04 11.44 2.06
N GLN A 188 11.97 12.60 2.70
CA GLN A 188 13.07 13.03 3.57
C GLN A 188 12.56 14.11 4.50
N ILE A 189 12.36 13.76 5.78
CA ILE A 189 12.37 14.75 6.85
C ILE A 189 13.84 15.04 7.11
N THR A 190 14.40 16.00 6.41
CA THR A 190 15.71 16.56 6.75
C THR A 190 15.50 17.73 7.68
N SER A 191 15.78 17.49 8.99
CA SER A 191 16.14 18.58 9.88
C SER A 191 17.42 19.23 9.37
N HIS A 192 17.38 20.54 9.16
CA HIS A 192 18.46 21.50 8.90
C HIS A 192 19.90 20.96 8.84
N GLY A 193 20.50 21.06 7.66
CA GLY A 193 21.92 21.30 7.51
C GLY A 193 22.82 20.07 7.30
N ALA A 194 22.59 19.28 6.23
CA ALA A 194 23.68 18.54 5.58
C ALA A 194 23.29 18.28 4.12
N THR A 195 24.04 18.81 3.21
CA THR A 195 24.08 18.41 1.80
C THR A 195 24.62 16.98 1.76
N THR A 196 23.73 16.00 1.79
CA THR A 196 24.10 14.59 1.59
C THR A 196 23.57 14.13 0.24
N ASP A 197 24.45 13.49 -0.49
CA ASP A 197 24.30 12.85 -1.79
C ASP A 197 22.91 12.16 -1.91
N ARG A 198 22.04 12.70 -2.75
CA ARG A 198 20.71 12.16 -3.01
C ARG A 198 20.88 10.82 -3.73
N ARG A 199 20.94 9.74 -3.00
CA ARG A 199 20.62 8.43 -3.58
C ARG A 199 19.14 8.48 -3.95
N SER A 200 18.85 8.68 -5.22
CA SER A 200 17.51 8.55 -5.77
C SER A 200 17.03 7.13 -5.46
N VAL A 201 16.15 7.01 -4.46
CA VAL A 201 15.43 5.76 -4.24
C VAL A 201 14.56 5.56 -5.47
N LEU A 202 14.95 4.63 -6.33
CA LEU A 202 14.20 4.33 -7.55
C LEU A 202 12.80 3.86 -7.14
N PRO A 203 11.75 4.35 -7.82
CA PRO A 203 10.40 3.85 -7.61
C PRO A 203 10.38 2.33 -7.78
N ARG A 204 9.49 1.67 -7.02
CA ARG A 204 9.27 0.23 -7.15
C ARG A 204 9.09 -0.13 -8.61
N GLN A 205 9.90 -1.06 -9.11
CA GLN A 205 9.72 -1.60 -10.45
C GLN A 205 8.55 -2.59 -10.37
N ILE A 206 7.44 -2.21 -10.93
CA ILE A 206 6.25 -3.05 -11.07
C ILE A 206 5.83 -3.07 -12.54
N HIS A 207 5.22 -4.15 -12.94
CA HIS A 207 4.46 -4.21 -14.17
C HIS A 207 3.06 -4.76 -13.90
N LEU A 208 2.10 -4.27 -14.64
CA LEU A 208 0.72 -4.69 -14.58
C LEU A 208 0.42 -5.57 -15.79
N VAL A 209 -0.11 -6.75 -15.55
CA VAL A 209 -0.60 -7.65 -16.59
C VAL A 209 -2.12 -7.63 -16.57
N ILE A 210 -2.73 -7.42 -17.75
CA ILE A 210 -4.19 -7.37 -17.90
C ILE A 210 -4.59 -8.45 -18.91
N ARG A 211 -5.55 -9.28 -18.54
CA ARG A 211 -6.09 -10.34 -19.39
C ARG A 211 -7.60 -10.14 -19.60
N TYR A 212 -7.99 -10.17 -20.85
CA TYR A 212 -9.38 -10.17 -21.26
C TYR A 212 -9.57 -11.15 -22.44
N ARG A 213 -10.26 -12.29 -22.22
CA ARG A 213 -10.36 -13.36 -23.22
C ARG A 213 -8.98 -13.74 -23.77
N ASP A 214 -8.79 -13.63 -25.09
CA ASP A 214 -7.53 -13.93 -25.78
C ASP A 214 -6.56 -12.73 -25.79
N GLN A 215 -6.99 -11.56 -25.30
CA GLN A 215 -6.17 -10.35 -25.25
C GLN A 215 -5.35 -10.33 -23.96
N LEU A 216 -4.06 -10.24 -24.10
CA LEU A 216 -3.10 -10.02 -23.01
C LEU A 216 -2.35 -8.72 -23.27
N ARG A 217 -2.31 -7.84 -22.29
CA ARG A 217 -1.55 -6.59 -22.33
C ARG A 217 -0.74 -6.45 -21.06
N SER A 218 0.40 -5.80 -21.18
CA SER A 218 1.23 -5.41 -20.04
C SER A 218 1.44 -3.90 -20.06
N CYS A 219 1.61 -3.33 -18.87
CA CYS A 219 1.84 -1.92 -18.66
C CYS A 219 2.99 -1.75 -17.69
N ARG A 220 3.98 -0.94 -18.04
CA ARG A 220 5.13 -0.58 -17.20
C ARG A 220 5.05 0.86 -16.74
N ASN A 221 6.00 1.28 -15.90
CA ASN A 221 6.03 2.65 -15.40
C ASN A 221 6.13 3.67 -16.56
N GLY A 222 5.20 4.63 -16.56
CA GLY A 222 5.05 5.63 -17.62
C GLY A 222 4.18 5.18 -18.80
N GLU A 223 3.75 3.91 -18.86
CA GLU A 223 2.87 3.39 -19.90
C GLU A 223 1.39 3.44 -19.46
N SER A 224 0.50 3.28 -20.44
CA SER A 224 -0.94 3.20 -20.25
C SER A 224 -1.54 2.14 -21.16
N VAL A 225 -2.53 1.40 -20.63
CA VAL A 225 -3.35 0.44 -21.40
C VAL A 225 -4.80 0.89 -21.35
N THR A 226 -5.33 1.25 -22.51
CA THR A 226 -6.69 1.77 -22.68
C THR A 226 -7.71 0.64 -22.85
N ILE A 227 -8.89 0.81 -22.27
CA ILE A 227 -9.99 -0.16 -22.28
C ILE A 227 -11.26 0.54 -22.79
N GLY A 228 -11.95 -0.08 -23.70
CA GLY A 228 -13.20 0.47 -24.21
C GLY A 228 -13.78 -0.31 -25.39
N ARG A 229 -14.89 0.15 -25.96
CA ARG A 229 -15.50 -0.49 -27.13
C ARG A 229 -14.97 0.03 -28.47
N SER A 230 -14.14 1.08 -28.48
CA SER A 230 -13.51 1.56 -29.70
C SER A 230 -12.39 0.62 -30.14
N ALA A 231 -12.24 0.44 -31.46
CA ALA A 231 -11.12 -0.30 -32.04
C ALA A 231 -9.76 0.38 -31.78
N GLU A 232 -9.75 1.63 -31.33
CA GLU A 232 -8.53 2.36 -30.95
C GLU A 232 -8.01 2.01 -29.55
N CYS A 233 -8.77 1.24 -28.76
CA CYS A 233 -8.36 0.83 -27.41
C CYS A 233 -7.43 -0.40 -27.49
N ASP A 234 -6.49 -0.48 -26.55
CA ASP A 234 -5.57 -1.62 -26.42
C ASP A 234 -6.30 -2.91 -26.03
N ILE A 235 -7.40 -2.78 -25.26
CA ILE A 235 -8.32 -3.87 -24.90
C ILE A 235 -9.72 -3.45 -25.36
N ILE A 236 -10.26 -4.21 -26.31
CA ILE A 236 -11.56 -3.95 -26.91
C ILE A 236 -12.62 -4.77 -26.21
N VAL A 237 -13.60 -4.11 -25.58
CA VAL A 237 -14.72 -4.72 -24.89
C VAL A 237 -16.01 -4.37 -25.64
N GLU A 238 -16.45 -5.22 -26.55
CA GLU A 238 -17.61 -5.03 -27.41
C GLU A 238 -18.93 -5.25 -26.68
N ARG A 239 -19.32 -4.26 -25.86
CA ARG A 239 -20.61 -4.23 -25.14
C ARG A 239 -21.27 -2.87 -25.28
N PRO A 240 -22.61 -2.79 -25.43
CA PRO A 240 -23.31 -1.53 -25.67
C PRO A 240 -23.21 -0.55 -24.49
N TRP A 241 -23.05 -1.04 -23.27
CA TRP A 241 -22.88 -0.24 -22.05
C TRP A 241 -21.43 0.19 -21.78
N VAL A 242 -20.47 -0.32 -22.53
CA VAL A 242 -19.07 0.08 -22.42
C VAL A 242 -18.84 1.32 -23.27
N SER A 243 -18.27 2.38 -22.72
CA SER A 243 -17.93 3.61 -23.43
C SER A 243 -16.84 3.37 -24.48
N ARG A 244 -16.77 4.20 -25.53
CA ARG A 244 -15.74 4.11 -26.57
C ARG A 244 -14.33 4.09 -25.98
N ARG A 245 -14.03 5.03 -25.07
CA ARG A 245 -12.90 5.03 -24.15
C ARG A 245 -13.48 4.96 -22.76
N HIS A 246 -13.38 3.81 -22.11
CA HIS A 246 -14.08 3.54 -20.86
C HIS A 246 -13.19 3.79 -19.65
N ALA A 247 -12.03 3.17 -19.65
CA ALA A 247 -11.04 3.29 -18.58
C ALA A 247 -9.63 3.08 -19.16
N ALA A 248 -8.62 3.34 -18.33
CA ALA A 248 -7.24 3.00 -18.65
C ALA A 248 -6.52 2.56 -17.38
N PHE A 249 -5.63 1.60 -17.50
CA PHE A 249 -4.62 1.36 -16.50
C PHE A 249 -3.35 2.14 -16.82
N THR A 250 -2.68 2.65 -15.80
CA THR A 250 -1.36 3.26 -15.92
C THR A 250 -0.51 2.94 -14.71
N ILE A 251 0.81 2.93 -14.90
CA ILE A 251 1.75 2.89 -13.77
C ILE A 251 2.47 4.22 -13.70
N LEU A 252 2.32 4.90 -12.58
CA LEU A 252 2.96 6.18 -12.32
C LEU A 252 3.64 6.14 -10.96
N ASN A 253 4.93 6.48 -10.92
CA ASN A 253 5.73 6.47 -9.70
C ASN A 253 5.65 5.15 -8.92
N GLY A 254 5.74 4.00 -9.63
CA GLY A 254 5.68 2.67 -9.03
C GLY A 254 4.31 2.26 -8.47
N ARG A 255 3.23 2.95 -8.86
CA ARG A 255 1.85 2.61 -8.48
C ARG A 255 1.00 2.36 -9.71
N ALA A 256 0.25 1.25 -9.67
CA ALA A 256 -0.76 0.97 -10.67
C ALA A 256 -2.05 1.73 -10.32
N ARG A 257 -2.62 2.40 -11.30
CA ARG A 257 -3.84 3.19 -11.18
C ARG A 257 -4.84 2.78 -12.26
N LEU A 258 -6.10 2.77 -11.90
CA LEU A 258 -7.22 2.72 -12.85
C LEU A 258 -7.78 4.13 -13.01
N LEU A 259 -7.75 4.64 -14.22
CA LEU A 259 -8.32 5.92 -14.62
C LEU A 259 -9.69 5.65 -15.25
N GLU A 260 -10.77 5.91 -14.53
CA GLU A 260 -12.14 5.66 -14.99
C GLU A 260 -12.73 6.94 -15.58
N ARG A 261 -13.23 6.86 -16.82
CA ARG A 261 -13.73 8.03 -17.59
C ARG A 261 -15.08 7.79 -18.26
N SER A 262 -15.75 6.69 -17.95
CA SER A 262 -16.97 6.29 -18.62
C SER A 262 -18.22 7.03 -18.14
N SER A 263 -19.31 6.84 -18.84
CA SER A 263 -20.64 7.26 -18.40
C SER A 263 -21.34 6.25 -17.49
N SER A 264 -20.99 4.96 -17.62
CA SER A 264 -21.63 3.84 -16.90
C SER A 264 -20.86 3.43 -15.65
N GLY A 265 -19.58 3.82 -15.50
CA GLY A 265 -18.71 3.42 -14.40
C GLY A 265 -18.13 2.02 -14.56
N THR A 266 -17.23 1.65 -13.67
CA THR A 266 -16.54 0.36 -13.64
C THR A 266 -16.65 -0.25 -12.24
N PHE A 267 -16.98 -1.52 -12.17
CA PHE A 267 -16.93 -2.28 -10.94
C PHE A 267 -15.55 -2.91 -10.80
N VAL A 268 -14.93 -2.76 -9.63
CA VAL A 268 -13.56 -3.18 -9.36
C VAL A 268 -13.53 -4.07 -8.13
N SER A 269 -12.98 -5.26 -8.28
CA SER A 269 -12.74 -6.18 -7.18
C SER A 269 -11.24 -6.42 -7.04
N MET A 270 -10.66 -6.14 -5.87
CA MET A 270 -9.24 -6.28 -5.56
C MET A 270 -9.01 -7.42 -4.56
N GLY A 271 -8.28 -8.45 -4.98
CA GLY A 271 -8.09 -9.67 -4.18
C GLY A 271 -9.43 -10.40 -3.95
N LEU A 272 -9.59 -11.00 -2.75
CA LEU A 272 -10.86 -11.65 -2.33
C LEU A 272 -11.86 -10.66 -1.72
N GLY A 273 -11.81 -9.39 -2.13
CA GLY A 273 -12.63 -8.32 -1.56
C GLY A 273 -13.99 -8.15 -2.21
N HIS A 274 -14.78 -7.24 -1.62
CA HIS A 274 -16.03 -6.80 -2.22
C HIS A 274 -15.77 -5.93 -3.46
N GLU A 275 -16.73 -5.93 -4.36
CA GLU A 275 -16.74 -5.12 -5.55
C GLU A 275 -17.04 -3.65 -5.20
N VAL A 276 -16.21 -2.74 -5.70
CA VAL A 276 -16.32 -1.29 -5.52
C VAL A 276 -16.73 -0.66 -6.84
N PHE A 277 -17.63 0.30 -6.82
CA PHE A 277 -18.05 1.04 -8.01
C PHE A 277 -17.26 2.33 -8.16
N VAL A 278 -16.60 2.50 -9.30
CA VAL A 278 -15.79 3.66 -9.67
C VAL A 278 -16.44 4.36 -10.85
N ARG A 279 -16.59 5.69 -10.80
CA ARG A 279 -17.13 6.45 -11.91
C ARG A 279 -16.50 7.83 -12.00
N ARG A 280 -15.79 8.10 -13.10
CA ARG A 280 -15.06 9.35 -13.37
C ARG A 280 -14.07 9.73 -12.26
N GLU A 281 -13.43 8.71 -11.70
CA GLU A 281 -12.43 8.84 -10.66
C GLU A 281 -11.19 8.01 -11.00
N ASP A 282 -10.06 8.41 -10.43
CA ASP A 282 -8.80 7.69 -10.49
C ASP A 282 -8.57 6.99 -9.16
N ILE A 283 -8.19 5.72 -9.20
CA ILE A 283 -7.94 4.93 -7.99
C ILE A 283 -6.62 4.18 -8.09
N ILE A 284 -5.95 4.00 -6.97
CA ILE A 284 -4.84 3.04 -6.87
C ILE A 284 -5.42 1.63 -6.83
N VAL A 285 -4.87 0.75 -7.67
CA VAL A 285 -5.12 -0.70 -7.63
C VAL A 285 -3.89 -1.42 -7.11
N PHE A 286 -4.09 -2.58 -6.45
CA PHE A 286 -3.00 -3.35 -5.84
C PHE A 286 -3.24 -4.87 -5.99
N GLY A 287 -2.14 -5.64 -5.92
CA GLY A 287 -2.17 -7.09 -6.02
C GLY A 287 -2.78 -7.60 -7.31
N SER A 288 -3.76 -8.47 -7.21
CA SER A 288 -4.56 -8.97 -8.33
C SER A 288 -6.04 -8.66 -8.14
N GLY A 289 -6.78 -8.60 -9.24
CA GLY A 289 -8.20 -8.31 -9.16
C GLY A 289 -8.91 -8.44 -10.49
N VAL A 290 -10.18 -8.02 -10.46
CA VAL A 290 -11.07 -8.05 -11.60
C VAL A 290 -11.72 -6.70 -11.77
N ILE A 291 -11.86 -6.24 -13.00
CA ILE A 291 -12.70 -5.09 -13.34
C ILE A 291 -13.81 -5.52 -14.30
N SER A 292 -14.99 -4.96 -14.08
CA SER A 292 -16.17 -5.18 -14.91
C SER A 292 -16.72 -3.83 -15.39
N PRO A 293 -16.46 -3.46 -16.66
CA PRO A 293 -16.93 -2.18 -17.20
C PRO A 293 -18.45 -2.11 -17.35
N GLY A 294 -19.10 -1.15 -16.70
CA GLY A 294 -20.49 -0.78 -16.88
C GLY A 294 -21.52 -1.62 -16.15
N VAL A 295 -21.22 -2.85 -15.74
CA VAL A 295 -22.14 -3.75 -15.02
C VAL A 295 -21.42 -4.49 -13.90
N LYS A 296 -22.15 -4.97 -12.88
CA LYS A 296 -21.59 -5.79 -11.82
C LYS A 296 -20.97 -7.07 -12.38
N SER A 297 -19.88 -7.53 -11.80
CA SER A 297 -19.15 -8.73 -12.26
C SER A 297 -20.00 -9.99 -12.28
N ALA A 298 -20.91 -10.15 -11.32
CA ALA A 298 -21.83 -11.28 -11.26
C ALA A 298 -22.87 -11.32 -12.40
N LEU A 299 -23.04 -10.25 -13.18
CA LEU A 299 -24.04 -10.17 -14.24
C LEU A 299 -23.50 -10.59 -15.63
N ASP A 300 -22.21 -10.47 -15.87
CA ASP A 300 -21.58 -10.88 -17.13
C ASP A 300 -20.11 -11.26 -16.88
N GLU A 301 -19.89 -12.52 -16.52
CA GLU A 301 -18.52 -13.04 -16.31
C GLU A 301 -17.67 -13.02 -17.58
N ALA A 302 -18.28 -13.06 -18.75
CA ALA A 302 -17.57 -13.06 -20.03
C ALA A 302 -16.90 -11.72 -20.38
N GLN A 303 -17.25 -10.64 -19.66
CA GLN A 303 -16.61 -9.33 -19.85
C GLN A 303 -15.60 -8.97 -18.75
N LEU A 304 -15.30 -9.89 -17.83
CA LEU A 304 -14.36 -9.63 -16.75
C LEU A 304 -12.94 -9.48 -17.29
N LEU A 305 -12.29 -8.38 -16.91
CA LEU A 305 -10.87 -8.19 -17.14
C LEU A 305 -10.13 -8.52 -15.84
N HIS A 306 -9.22 -9.45 -15.92
CA HIS A 306 -8.35 -9.82 -14.81
C HIS A 306 -7.07 -9.00 -14.87
N TYR A 307 -6.63 -8.47 -13.76
CA TYR A 307 -5.33 -7.80 -13.66
C TYR A 307 -4.49 -8.37 -12.54
N GLU A 308 -3.18 -8.30 -12.72
CA GLU A 308 -2.19 -8.72 -11.73
C GLU A 308 -1.02 -7.73 -11.74
N ILE A 309 -0.62 -7.25 -10.57
CA ILE A 309 0.56 -6.43 -10.38
C ILE A 309 1.69 -7.33 -9.93
N VAL A 310 2.72 -7.39 -10.76
CA VAL A 310 3.94 -8.17 -10.53
C VAL A 310 5.05 -7.20 -10.15
N SER A 311 5.84 -7.56 -9.15
CA SER A 311 7.08 -6.84 -8.79
C SER A 311 8.25 -7.61 -9.37
N ASP A 312 9.14 -6.89 -10.01
CA ASP A 312 10.42 -7.43 -10.48
C ASP A 312 11.34 -7.74 -9.31
#